data_d8b44bd35480fec7f7bac78c3c1019e3
#
_entry.id   d8b44bd35480fec7f7bac78c3c1019e3
#
_cell.length_a   1.000
_cell.length_b   1.000
_cell.length_c   1.000
_cell.angle_alpha   90.00
_cell.angle_beta   90.00
_cell.angle_gamma   90.00
#
_symmetry.space_group_name_H-M   'P 1'
#
loop_
_entity.id
_entity.type
_entity.pdbx_description
1 polymer ?
#
loop_
_entity_poly.entity_id
_entity_poly.type
_entity_poly.pdbx_seq_one_letter_code
_entity_poly.pdbx_strand_id
1 'polypeptide(L)'
;LMLIGVIAMAVSGHSDESKENMKAYPPAGEGVRRFVLHLPPSQDEDEMKVELQVGRVVEVDSANRYFFASGIEEVSIEGWGFPKYVVEQLGPMAGTRVAVDPSAPKKPTFVRQGGDPYLIRYNSRLPVVVYVPVDAQVRYRIWKADGEGQAMESN
;
A
#
# COMPACT_ATOMS: atom_id res chain seq x y z
N LEU A 1 22.79 1.57 46.13
CA LEU A 1 22.57 2.29 44.88
C LEU A 1 22.58 1.30 43.74
N MET A 2 21.39 0.91 43.28
CA MET A 2 21.21 -0.15 42.27
C MET A 2 20.95 0.53 40.90
N LEU A 3 21.90 0.37 39.99
CA LEU A 3 21.84 0.92 38.64
C LEU A 3 20.93 0.02 37.81
N ILE A 4 19.75 0.51 37.44
CA ILE A 4 18.87 -0.17 36.45
C ILE A 4 19.38 0.20 35.08
N GLY A 5 20.12 -0.72 34.47
CA GLY A 5 20.50 -0.62 33.08
C GLY A 5 19.29 -0.91 32.19
N VAL A 6 18.75 0.12 31.55
CA VAL A 6 17.76 -0.05 30.48
C VAL A 6 18.48 -0.58 29.24
N ILE A 7 18.26 -1.84 28.94
CA ILE A 7 18.71 -2.46 27.68
C ILE A 7 17.76 -2.01 26.59
N ALA A 8 18.09 -0.93 25.90
CA ALA A 8 17.50 -0.58 24.60
C ALA A 8 18.26 -1.36 23.52
N MET A 9 17.90 -2.61 23.29
CA MET A 9 18.49 -3.42 22.22
C MET A 9 17.44 -3.83 21.19
N ALA A 10 17.81 -3.57 19.91
CA ALA A 10 17.38 -4.28 18.72
C ALA A 10 16.09 -3.85 17.99
N VAL A 11 15.88 -2.56 17.79
CA VAL A 11 14.91 -2.09 16.79
C VAL A 11 15.59 -1.69 15.46
N SER A 12 16.91 -1.53 15.46
CA SER A 12 17.65 -1.06 14.26
C SER A 12 17.88 -2.11 13.17
N GLY A 13 17.86 -3.40 13.49
CA GLY A 13 18.27 -4.44 12.54
C GLY A 13 17.32 -4.69 11.37
N HIS A 14 16.02 -4.54 11.55
CA HIS A 14 15.03 -4.89 10.53
C HIS A 14 14.91 -3.83 9.40
N SER A 15 15.07 -2.56 9.74
CA SER A 15 15.07 -1.49 8.73
C SER A 15 16.31 -1.53 7.84
N ASP A 16 17.45 -2.01 8.37
CA ASP A 16 18.67 -2.18 7.61
C ASP A 16 18.58 -3.40 6.67
N GLU A 17 17.97 -4.51 7.14
CA GLU A 17 17.69 -5.68 6.31
C GLU A 17 16.79 -5.34 5.12
N SER A 18 15.72 -4.56 5.33
CA SER A 18 14.84 -4.09 4.26
C SER A 18 15.60 -3.25 3.21
N LYS A 19 16.54 -2.41 3.62
CA LYS A 19 17.38 -1.64 2.69
C LYS A 19 18.35 -2.52 1.92
N GLU A 20 18.97 -3.50 2.57
CA GLU A 20 19.84 -4.48 1.91
C GLU A 20 19.08 -5.31 0.88
N ASN A 21 17.86 -5.70 1.17
CA ASN A 21 17.00 -6.48 0.30
C ASN A 21 16.57 -5.72 -0.95
N MET A 22 16.72 -4.38 -0.98
CA MET A 22 16.45 -3.58 -2.18
C MET A 22 17.26 -4.00 -3.41
N LYS A 23 18.41 -4.65 -3.24
CA LYS A 23 19.22 -5.18 -4.35
C LYS A 23 18.50 -6.23 -5.21
N ALA A 24 17.47 -6.89 -4.65
CA ALA A 24 16.65 -7.86 -5.38
C ALA A 24 15.68 -7.21 -6.37
N TYR A 25 15.35 -5.94 -6.16
CA TYR A 25 14.29 -5.25 -6.90
C TYR A 25 14.88 -4.45 -8.06
N PRO A 26 14.52 -4.80 -9.31
CA PRO A 26 15.08 -4.12 -10.48
C PRO A 26 14.64 -2.65 -10.51
N PRO A 27 15.41 -1.78 -11.18
CA PRO A 27 14.98 -0.41 -11.45
C PRO A 27 13.71 -0.41 -12.31
N ALA A 28 12.94 0.68 -12.25
CA ALA A 28 11.78 0.85 -13.11
C ALA A 28 12.22 0.98 -14.58
N GLY A 29 11.48 0.31 -15.47
CA GLY A 29 11.63 0.47 -16.91
C GLY A 29 11.02 1.78 -17.44
N GLU A 30 11.12 1.96 -18.75
CA GLU A 30 10.50 3.11 -19.41
C GLU A 30 8.99 3.14 -19.20
N GLY A 31 8.43 4.32 -18.94
CA GLY A 31 7.00 4.50 -18.69
C GLY A 31 6.50 3.99 -17.33
N VAL A 32 7.40 3.49 -16.50
CA VAL A 32 7.09 2.93 -15.18
C VAL A 32 7.79 3.73 -14.08
N ARG A 33 7.09 3.93 -12.97
CA ARG A 33 7.63 4.50 -11.73
C ARG A 33 7.65 3.44 -10.63
N ARG A 34 8.75 3.37 -9.91
CA ARG A 34 8.92 2.49 -8.75
C ARG A 34 8.78 3.29 -7.45
N PHE A 35 7.86 2.86 -6.60
CA PHE A 35 7.70 3.36 -5.24
C PHE A 35 8.21 2.33 -4.25
N VAL A 36 8.85 2.79 -3.18
CA VAL A 36 9.45 1.95 -2.15
C VAL A 36 9.00 2.44 -0.78
N LEU A 37 8.52 1.54 0.05
CA LEU A 37 8.19 1.80 1.45
C LEU A 37 8.99 0.85 2.34
N HIS A 38 9.76 1.40 3.25
CA HIS A 38 10.40 0.67 4.34
C HIS A 38 9.54 0.80 5.60
N LEU A 39 8.96 -0.31 6.03
CA LEU A 39 8.12 -0.35 7.21
C LEU A 39 8.98 -0.32 8.48
N PRO A 40 8.61 0.46 9.50
CA PRO A 40 9.30 0.39 10.79
C PRO A 40 9.04 -0.97 11.46
N PRO A 41 10.04 -1.55 12.16
CA PRO A 41 9.83 -2.75 12.95
C PRO A 41 8.78 -2.54 14.03
N SER A 42 7.93 -3.55 14.23
CA SER A 42 6.92 -3.57 15.29
C SER A 42 6.91 -4.94 15.97
N GLN A 43 6.54 -4.98 17.25
CA GLN A 43 6.33 -6.24 17.97
C GLN A 43 5.03 -6.94 17.53
N ASP A 44 4.09 -6.18 16.95
CA ASP A 44 2.74 -6.64 16.61
C ASP A 44 2.57 -6.82 15.10
N GLU A 45 3.62 -7.11 14.34
CA GLU A 45 3.55 -7.21 12.87
C GLU A 45 2.53 -8.23 12.38
N ASP A 46 2.32 -9.31 13.15
CA ASP A 46 1.34 -10.34 12.81
C ASP A 46 -0.12 -9.86 12.92
N GLU A 47 -0.36 -8.82 13.71
CA GLU A 47 -1.67 -8.16 13.86
C GLU A 47 -1.89 -7.03 12.84
N MET A 48 -0.92 -6.78 11.99
CA MET A 48 -0.93 -5.62 11.08
C MET A 48 -0.99 -6.05 9.61
N LYS A 49 -1.61 -5.18 8.81
CA LYS A 49 -1.63 -5.26 7.34
C LYS A 49 -1.29 -3.90 6.76
N VAL A 50 -0.77 -3.90 5.55
CA VAL A 50 -0.57 -2.70 4.75
C VAL A 50 -1.59 -2.70 3.62
N GLU A 51 -2.40 -1.66 3.53
CA GLU A 51 -3.26 -1.42 2.37
C GLU A 51 -2.49 -0.60 1.35
N LEU A 52 -2.42 -1.09 0.12
CA LEU A 52 -1.88 -0.37 -1.01
C LEU A 52 -3.00 0.29 -1.80
N GLN A 53 -2.84 1.56 -2.11
CA GLN A 53 -3.77 2.35 -2.90
C GLN A 53 -3.02 2.95 -4.08
N VAL A 54 -3.40 2.54 -5.29
CA VAL A 54 -2.84 3.07 -6.53
C VAL A 54 -3.88 3.88 -7.27
N GLY A 55 -3.53 5.06 -7.70
CA GLY A 55 -4.45 5.97 -8.37
C GLY A 55 -3.76 7.24 -8.85
N ARG A 56 -4.53 8.28 -9.05
CA ARG A 56 -4.01 9.63 -9.35
C ARG A 56 -4.98 10.70 -8.90
N VAL A 57 -4.49 11.93 -8.80
CA VAL A 57 -5.33 13.08 -8.51
C VAL A 57 -6.05 13.51 -9.78
N VAL A 58 -7.37 13.65 -9.68
CA VAL A 58 -8.26 14.05 -10.78
C VAL A 58 -9.21 15.13 -10.27
N GLU A 59 -9.52 16.08 -11.11
CA GLU A 59 -10.55 17.10 -10.85
C GLU A 59 -11.95 16.48 -11.01
N VAL A 60 -12.65 16.24 -9.90
CA VAL A 60 -13.98 15.62 -9.87
C VAL A 60 -14.95 16.38 -8.99
N ASP A 61 -16.25 16.18 -9.23
CA ASP A 61 -17.30 16.68 -8.33
C ASP A 61 -17.30 15.96 -6.99
N SER A 62 -18.01 16.50 -6.01
CA SER A 62 -18.09 15.95 -4.66
C SER A 62 -19.28 15.00 -4.45
N ALA A 63 -20.20 14.91 -5.41
CA ALA A 63 -21.42 14.11 -5.29
C ALA A 63 -21.22 12.65 -5.73
N ASN A 64 -20.32 12.43 -6.67
CA ASN A 64 -20.04 11.10 -7.21
C ASN A 64 -18.80 10.48 -6.56
N ARG A 65 -18.79 9.14 -6.50
CA ARG A 65 -17.62 8.34 -6.12
C ARG A 65 -16.97 7.83 -7.39
N TYR A 66 -15.68 8.05 -7.50
CA TYR A 66 -14.89 7.67 -8.66
C TYR A 66 -13.85 6.61 -8.29
N PHE A 67 -13.54 5.74 -9.23
CA PHE A 67 -12.49 4.74 -9.10
C PHE A 67 -11.92 4.39 -10.48
N PHE A 68 -10.69 3.87 -10.51
CA PHE A 68 -10.09 3.30 -11.72
C PHE A 68 -10.36 1.80 -11.79
N ALA A 69 -10.73 1.31 -12.97
CA ALA A 69 -10.85 -0.12 -13.27
C ALA A 69 -9.45 -0.73 -13.44
N SER A 70 -8.76 -0.91 -12.32
CA SER A 70 -7.37 -1.37 -12.25
C SER A 70 -7.22 -2.34 -11.08
N GLY A 71 -6.23 -3.23 -11.16
CA GLY A 71 -5.86 -4.15 -10.11
C GLY A 71 -4.37 -4.08 -9.80
N ILE A 72 -4.00 -4.46 -8.59
CA ILE A 72 -2.63 -4.66 -8.16
C ILE A 72 -2.34 -6.16 -8.28
N GLU A 73 -1.26 -6.51 -8.94
CA GLU A 73 -0.79 -7.89 -9.08
C GLU A 73 0.46 -8.09 -8.21
N GLU A 74 0.46 -9.16 -7.41
CA GLU A 74 1.65 -9.61 -6.69
C GLU A 74 2.46 -10.55 -7.59
N VAL A 75 3.72 -10.22 -7.81
CA VAL A 75 4.66 -11.00 -8.62
C VAL A 75 5.88 -11.34 -7.79
N SER A 76 6.25 -12.61 -7.74
CA SER A 76 7.49 -13.04 -7.08
C SER A 76 8.70 -12.72 -7.95
N ILE A 77 9.74 -12.16 -7.33
CA ILE A 77 11.01 -11.90 -8.00
C ILE A 77 11.79 -13.23 -8.13
N GLU A 78 12.11 -13.59 -9.36
CA GLU A 78 12.84 -14.80 -9.67
C GLU A 78 14.20 -14.84 -8.94
N GLY A 79 14.53 -16.00 -8.37
CA GLY A 79 15.77 -16.22 -7.63
C GLY A 79 15.77 -15.69 -6.19
N TRP A 80 14.82 -14.82 -5.82
CA TRP A 80 14.71 -14.24 -4.47
C TRP A 80 13.45 -14.68 -3.74
N GLY A 81 12.36 -14.93 -4.48
CA GLY A 81 11.06 -15.22 -3.90
C GLY A 81 10.39 -14.04 -3.18
N PHE A 82 10.95 -12.84 -3.29
CA PHE A 82 10.39 -11.63 -2.70
C PHE A 82 9.22 -11.11 -3.54
N PRO A 83 8.13 -10.63 -2.91
CA PRO A 83 7.01 -10.06 -3.63
C PRO A 83 7.34 -8.65 -4.13
N LYS A 84 6.92 -8.33 -5.34
CA LYS A 84 6.75 -6.98 -5.85
C LYS A 84 5.30 -6.80 -6.30
N TYR A 85 4.82 -5.59 -6.28
CA TYR A 85 3.45 -5.25 -6.63
C TYR A 85 3.45 -4.44 -7.92
N VAL A 86 2.61 -4.83 -8.86
CA VAL A 86 2.61 -4.24 -10.20
C VAL A 86 1.19 -3.79 -10.57
N VAL A 87 1.09 -2.59 -11.09
CA VAL A 87 -0.09 -2.09 -11.81
C VAL A 87 0.37 -1.75 -13.22
N GLU A 88 -0.05 -2.53 -14.20
CA GLU A 88 0.37 -2.31 -15.59
C GLU A 88 -0.20 -1.02 -16.17
N GLN A 89 -1.47 -0.73 -15.85
CA GLN A 89 -2.15 0.48 -16.27
C GLN A 89 -3.26 0.86 -15.29
N LEU A 90 -3.49 2.15 -15.12
CA LEU A 90 -4.76 2.63 -14.58
C LEU A 90 -5.78 2.53 -15.70
N GLY A 91 -6.73 1.60 -15.57
CA GLY A 91 -7.81 1.44 -16.52
C GLY A 91 -8.73 2.67 -16.56
N PRO A 92 -9.86 2.58 -17.27
CA PRO A 92 -10.80 3.68 -17.36
C PRO A 92 -11.34 4.06 -15.96
N MET A 93 -11.55 5.36 -15.76
CA MET A 93 -12.22 5.86 -14.58
C MET A 93 -13.72 5.63 -14.70
N ALA A 94 -14.32 5.03 -13.70
CA ALA A 94 -15.75 4.87 -13.55
C ALA A 94 -16.24 5.63 -12.31
N GLY A 95 -17.54 5.84 -12.21
CA GLY A 95 -18.14 6.53 -11.06
C GLY A 95 -19.63 6.25 -10.94
N THR A 96 -20.18 6.66 -9.79
CA THR A 96 -21.64 6.70 -9.60
C THR A 96 -22.24 7.78 -10.51
N ARG A 97 -23.55 7.67 -10.79
CA ARG A 97 -24.23 8.58 -11.70
C ARG A 97 -25.26 9.44 -10.96
N VAL A 98 -24.81 10.19 -10.00
CA VAL A 98 -25.63 11.25 -9.39
C VAL A 98 -25.59 12.46 -10.34
N ALA A 99 -26.77 12.97 -10.70
CA ALA A 99 -26.85 14.18 -11.52
C ALA A 99 -26.23 15.36 -10.78
N VAL A 100 -25.30 16.04 -11.46
CA VAL A 100 -24.59 17.20 -10.93
C VAL A 100 -24.76 18.34 -11.90
N ASP A 101 -24.97 19.54 -11.38
CA ASP A 101 -24.97 20.77 -12.20
C ASP A 101 -23.62 20.87 -12.95
N PRO A 102 -23.61 21.06 -14.27
CA PRO A 102 -22.37 21.19 -15.04
C PRO A 102 -21.47 22.33 -14.55
N SER A 103 -22.02 23.33 -13.86
CA SER A 103 -21.28 24.44 -13.26
C SER A 103 -20.80 24.15 -11.84
N ALA A 104 -21.12 22.98 -11.26
CA ALA A 104 -20.68 22.62 -9.91
C ALA A 104 -19.15 22.59 -9.82
N PRO A 105 -18.57 23.12 -8.71
CA PRO A 105 -17.13 23.16 -8.57
C PRO A 105 -16.54 21.76 -8.49
N LYS A 106 -15.45 21.52 -9.20
CA LYS A 106 -14.64 20.31 -9.11
C LYS A 106 -13.48 20.55 -8.15
N LYS A 107 -13.03 19.46 -7.52
CA LYS A 107 -11.90 19.48 -6.57
C LYS A 107 -10.86 18.44 -6.95
N PRO A 108 -9.57 18.75 -6.80
CA PRO A 108 -8.52 17.74 -6.91
C PRO A 108 -8.75 16.65 -5.88
N THR A 109 -8.96 15.43 -6.33
CA THR A 109 -9.26 14.28 -5.48
C THR A 109 -8.39 13.11 -5.88
N PHE A 110 -7.79 12.44 -4.91
CA PHE A 110 -7.10 11.19 -5.17
C PHE A 110 -8.12 10.09 -5.46
N VAL A 111 -8.20 9.69 -6.72
CA VAL A 111 -9.04 8.58 -7.17
C VAL A 111 -8.17 7.33 -7.21
N ARG A 112 -8.54 6.31 -6.44
CA ARG A 112 -7.81 5.04 -6.36
C ARG A 112 -8.45 3.97 -7.21
N GLN A 113 -7.76 2.82 -7.34
CA GLN A 113 -8.35 1.61 -7.93
C GLN A 113 -9.63 1.23 -7.18
N GLY A 114 -10.58 0.68 -7.91
CA GLY A 114 -11.83 0.13 -7.37
C GLY A 114 -11.63 -1.23 -6.68
N GLY A 115 -12.73 -1.77 -6.17
CA GLY A 115 -12.76 -3.05 -5.48
C GLY A 115 -12.42 -2.95 -4.00
N ASP A 116 -12.22 -4.12 -3.40
CA ASP A 116 -11.87 -4.25 -2.00
C ASP A 116 -10.48 -3.67 -1.69
N PRO A 117 -10.21 -3.30 -0.43
CA PRO A 117 -8.88 -2.89 -0.03
C PRO A 117 -7.83 -3.95 -0.36
N TYR A 118 -6.77 -3.56 -1.06
CA TYR A 118 -5.66 -4.47 -1.36
C TYR A 118 -4.73 -4.54 -0.16
N LEU A 119 -4.86 -5.60 0.62
CA LEU A 119 -4.14 -5.80 1.87
C LEU A 119 -2.99 -6.78 1.69
N ILE A 120 -1.79 -6.37 2.11
CA ILE A 120 -0.62 -7.22 2.17
C ILE A 120 -0.16 -7.40 3.62
N ARG A 121 0.65 -8.42 3.88
CA ARG A 121 1.23 -8.65 5.20
C ARG A 121 2.17 -7.50 5.57
N TYR A 122 2.11 -7.06 6.82
CA TYR A 122 3.14 -6.19 7.38
C TYR A 122 4.41 -7.00 7.60
N ASN A 123 5.52 -6.58 7.01
CA ASN A 123 6.82 -7.22 7.17
C ASN A 123 7.93 -6.15 7.06
N SER A 124 8.51 -5.77 8.18
CA SER A 124 9.57 -4.75 8.22
C SER A 124 10.92 -5.21 7.65
N ARG A 125 11.09 -6.52 7.41
CA ARG A 125 12.34 -7.08 6.85
C ARG A 125 12.44 -6.92 5.34
N LEU A 126 11.28 -6.78 4.67
CA LEU A 126 11.23 -6.60 3.22
C LEU A 126 10.70 -5.21 2.88
N PRO A 127 11.26 -4.55 1.86
CA PRO A 127 10.66 -3.34 1.33
C PRO A 127 9.36 -3.69 0.63
N VAL A 128 8.37 -2.83 0.75
CA VAL A 128 7.18 -2.87 -0.11
C VAL A 128 7.50 -2.10 -1.37
N VAL A 129 7.57 -2.79 -2.50
CA VAL A 129 7.98 -2.18 -3.77
C VAL A 129 6.86 -2.29 -4.80
N VAL A 130 6.42 -1.15 -5.28
CA VAL A 130 5.27 -1.03 -6.19
C VAL A 130 5.70 -0.37 -7.49
N TYR A 131 5.40 -1.03 -8.60
CA TYR A 131 5.67 -0.55 -9.96
C TYR A 131 4.36 -0.13 -10.62
N VAL A 132 4.29 1.10 -11.05
CA VAL A 132 3.05 1.69 -11.59
C VAL A 132 3.37 2.56 -12.80
N PRO A 133 2.37 2.88 -13.66
CA PRO A 133 2.55 3.88 -14.72
C PRO A 133 3.05 5.22 -14.17
N VAL A 134 3.81 5.96 -14.98
CA VAL A 134 4.45 7.24 -14.56
C VAL A 134 3.47 8.31 -14.07
N ASP A 135 2.21 8.26 -14.51
CA ASP A 135 1.13 9.17 -14.12
C ASP A 135 0.39 8.74 -12.85
N ALA A 136 0.70 7.55 -12.33
CA ALA A 136 0.09 7.04 -11.11
C ALA A 136 0.85 7.45 -9.86
N GLN A 137 0.13 7.50 -8.75
CA GLN A 137 0.62 7.68 -7.40
C GLN A 137 0.30 6.45 -6.57
N VAL A 138 1.13 6.17 -5.59
CA VAL A 138 0.92 5.10 -4.61
C VAL A 138 0.78 5.71 -3.24
N ARG A 139 -0.27 5.32 -2.52
CA ARG A 139 -0.50 5.66 -1.12
C ARG A 139 -0.65 4.37 -0.33
N TYR A 140 -0.50 4.43 0.97
CA TYR A 140 -0.70 3.28 1.84
C TYR A 140 -1.39 3.68 3.14
N ARG A 141 -2.02 2.69 3.78
CA ARG A 141 -2.52 2.77 5.15
C ARG A 141 -2.09 1.53 5.91
N ILE A 142 -1.90 1.69 7.21
CA ILE A 142 -1.67 0.57 8.11
C ILE A 142 -3.00 0.19 8.77
N TRP A 143 -3.34 -1.08 8.67
CA TRP A 143 -4.44 -1.70 9.38
C TRP A 143 -3.88 -2.45 10.58
N LYS A 144 -4.56 -2.38 11.71
CA LYS A 144 -4.22 -3.13 12.89
C LYS A 144 -5.48 -3.83 13.42
N ALA A 145 -5.35 -5.09 13.86
CA ALA A 145 -6.42 -5.81 14.50
C ALA A 145 -6.85 -5.10 15.80
N ASP A 146 -8.14 -5.02 16.05
CA ASP A 146 -8.70 -4.47 17.27
C ASP A 146 -9.00 -5.61 18.26
N GLY A 147 -7.97 -5.97 19.02
CA GLY A 147 -8.05 -7.03 20.04
C GLY A 147 -7.90 -8.45 19.48
N GLU A 148 -8.11 -9.41 20.36
CA GLU A 148 -8.01 -10.84 20.07
C GLU A 148 -9.23 -11.38 19.33
N GLY A 149 -9.05 -12.52 18.63
CA GLY A 149 -10.14 -13.22 17.97
C GLY A 149 -11.22 -13.67 18.98
N GLN A 150 -12.47 -13.47 18.60
CA GLN A 150 -13.62 -13.89 19.41
C GLN A 150 -14.28 -15.12 18.79
N ALA A 151 -14.76 -16.04 19.64
CA ALA A 151 -15.48 -17.20 19.17
C ALA A 151 -16.85 -16.82 18.60
N MET A 152 -17.21 -17.42 17.47
CA MET A 152 -18.55 -17.33 16.92
C MET A 152 -19.45 -18.40 17.57
N GLU A 153 -20.73 -18.09 17.75
CA GLU A 153 -21.72 -19.05 18.20
C GLU A 153 -22.09 -19.99 17.05
N SER A 154 -22.26 -21.29 17.37
CA SER A 154 -22.77 -22.28 16.42
C SER A 154 -24.29 -22.39 16.53
N ASN A 155 -25.01 -22.50 15.40
CA ASN A 155 -26.44 -22.84 15.34
C ASN A 155 -26.66 -24.34 15.30
#